data_b8beed0e24b04ab089c8706d28073056
#
_entry.id   b8beed0e24b04ab089c8706d28073056
#
_cell.length_a   1.000
_cell.length_b   1.000
_cell.length_c   1.000
_cell.angle_alpha   90.00
_cell.angle_beta   90.00
_cell.angle_gamma   90.00
#
_symmetry.space_group_name_H-M   'P 1'
#
loop_
_entity.id
_entity.type
_entity.pdbx_description
1 polymer ?
#
loop_
_entity_poly.entity_id
_entity_poly.type
_entity_poly.pdbx_seq_one_letter_code
_entity_poly.pdbx_strand_id
1 'polypeptide(L)'
;MMRNILALALLACAAPLLAQTRMVLGYTPANAFMPAFVAKDQGFFAKRGLDVTLQTVPQGSTIAGAMAGGTLQVGTLTAPAYLLSVEGGIDTQIVAASTYQAKANPTIALMAREGAGIKAAGDMKGKRMGVPGLNGVNHIVAMKWLENNGVQRNAVTYVETGFAQMGDLLKGGQVDLVVPVEPFITRIQQTKVGYPVAVPTITDSYLESFYIMMRDFVQKNPKAARDFREALREAVAYIKANEAEARKTQVTYLKLPEAAAASIKLPTFAVDVKTEDVDFWVKLLKDFGITKGSATAQQVVFQ
;
A
#
# COMPACT_ATOMS: atom_id res chain seq x y z
N MET A 1 34.20 -12.55 -70.83
CA MET A 1 33.37 -11.58 -70.09
C MET A 1 32.87 -12.25 -68.79
N MET A 2 33.59 -12.05 -67.69
CA MET A 2 33.28 -12.60 -66.39
C MET A 2 32.44 -11.54 -65.58
N ARG A 3 31.22 -11.87 -65.20
CA ARG A 3 30.38 -11.02 -64.35
C ARG A 3 30.51 -11.54 -62.91
N ASN A 4 31.28 -10.82 -62.08
CA ASN A 4 31.35 -11.03 -60.63
C ASN A 4 30.05 -10.54 -60.02
N ILE A 5 29.31 -11.47 -59.40
CA ILE A 5 28.16 -11.17 -58.56
C ILE A 5 28.68 -11.09 -57.14
N LEU A 6 28.76 -9.86 -56.59
CA LEU A 6 29.10 -9.60 -55.18
C LEU A 6 27.83 -9.83 -54.35
N ALA A 7 27.76 -10.96 -53.63
CA ALA A 7 26.70 -11.23 -52.67
C ALA A 7 27.01 -10.47 -51.37
N LEU A 8 26.28 -9.39 -51.13
CA LEU A 8 26.33 -8.64 -49.86
C LEU A 8 25.51 -9.40 -48.80
N ALA A 9 26.19 -10.11 -47.89
CA ALA A 9 25.56 -10.75 -46.76
C ALA A 9 25.19 -9.70 -45.71
N LEU A 10 23.90 -9.34 -45.59
CA LEU A 10 23.36 -8.58 -44.48
C LEU A 10 23.35 -9.51 -43.24
N LEU A 11 24.34 -9.36 -42.37
CA LEU A 11 24.25 -9.89 -40.99
C LEU A 11 23.22 -9.02 -40.26
N ALA A 12 21.98 -9.50 -40.16
CA ALA A 12 20.99 -8.98 -39.24
C ALA A 12 21.48 -9.30 -37.80
N CYS A 13 22.01 -8.31 -37.10
CA CYS A 13 22.22 -8.38 -35.63
C CYS A 13 20.86 -8.55 -34.98
N ALA A 14 20.44 -9.79 -34.78
CA ALA A 14 19.34 -10.11 -33.87
C ALA A 14 19.82 -9.81 -32.46
N ALA A 15 19.52 -8.61 -31.96
CA ALA A 15 19.66 -8.33 -30.52
C ALA A 15 18.83 -9.37 -29.76
N PRO A 16 19.41 -10.06 -28.74
CA PRO A 16 18.63 -10.99 -27.96
C PRO A 16 17.46 -10.23 -27.33
N LEU A 17 16.23 -10.62 -27.67
CA LEU A 17 15.04 -10.18 -26.98
C LEU A 17 15.17 -10.77 -25.55
N LEU A 18 15.73 -10.00 -24.63
CA LEU A 18 15.77 -10.40 -23.22
C LEU A 18 14.33 -10.61 -22.79
N ALA A 19 13.98 -11.87 -22.50
CA ALA A 19 12.64 -12.21 -22.02
C ALA A 19 12.34 -11.36 -20.79
N GLN A 20 11.26 -10.59 -20.85
CA GLN A 20 10.83 -9.76 -19.72
C GLN A 20 10.42 -10.64 -18.54
N THR A 21 10.85 -10.25 -17.34
CA THR A 21 10.38 -10.92 -16.11
C THR A 21 8.94 -10.49 -15.85
N ARG A 22 8.01 -11.43 -15.98
CA ARG A 22 6.58 -11.18 -15.72
C ARG A 22 6.30 -11.18 -14.23
N MET A 23 5.52 -10.20 -13.79
CA MET A 23 5.09 -10.03 -12.41
C MET A 23 3.65 -9.54 -12.34
N VAL A 24 2.86 -10.11 -11.45
CA VAL A 24 1.56 -9.55 -11.05
C VAL A 24 1.74 -8.87 -9.70
N LEU A 25 1.46 -7.56 -9.67
CA LEU A 25 1.48 -6.75 -8.45
C LEU A 25 0.06 -6.59 -7.92
N GLY A 26 -0.21 -7.17 -6.75
CA GLY A 26 -1.47 -6.99 -6.04
C GLY A 26 -1.43 -5.75 -5.13
N TYR A 27 -2.44 -4.89 -5.25
CA TYR A 27 -2.55 -3.68 -4.43
C TYR A 27 -3.98 -3.43 -3.95
N THR A 28 -4.12 -2.87 -2.75
CA THR A 28 -5.39 -2.32 -2.29
C THR A 28 -5.66 -0.96 -2.96
N PRO A 29 -6.93 -0.59 -3.24
CA PRO A 29 -7.27 0.63 -3.96
C PRO A 29 -7.02 1.89 -3.11
N ALA A 30 -5.75 2.24 -2.89
CA ALA A 30 -5.31 3.42 -2.17
C ALA A 30 -4.25 4.19 -2.97
N ASN A 31 -4.19 5.52 -2.80
CA ASN A 31 -3.20 6.35 -3.49
C ASN A 31 -1.78 6.15 -2.97
N ALA A 32 -1.60 5.41 -1.88
CA ALA A 32 -0.30 4.97 -1.35
C ALA A 32 0.55 4.23 -2.41
N PHE A 33 -0.09 3.57 -3.37
CA PHE A 33 0.60 2.76 -4.39
C PHE A 33 0.75 3.47 -5.75
N MET A 34 0.49 4.77 -5.80
CA MET A 34 0.65 5.62 -6.99
C MET A 34 2.04 5.50 -7.65
N PRO A 35 3.17 5.31 -6.94
CA PRO A 35 4.46 5.07 -7.60
C PRO A 35 4.46 3.87 -8.54
N ALA A 36 3.74 2.78 -8.21
CA ALA A 36 3.63 1.63 -9.10
C ALA A 36 2.76 1.93 -10.33
N PHE A 37 1.72 2.75 -10.18
CA PHE A 37 0.88 3.19 -11.30
C PHE A 37 1.69 4.03 -12.29
N VAL A 38 2.44 5.01 -11.77
CA VAL A 38 3.33 5.86 -12.56
C VAL A 38 4.43 5.04 -13.21
N ALA A 39 5.07 4.11 -12.49
CA ALA A 39 6.11 3.25 -13.04
C ALA A 39 5.60 2.39 -14.20
N LYS A 40 4.34 1.94 -14.17
CA LYS A 40 3.70 1.21 -15.27
C LYS A 40 3.43 2.12 -16.45
N ASP A 41 2.75 3.25 -16.25
CA ASP A 41 2.30 4.14 -17.33
C ASP A 41 3.48 4.87 -18.02
N GLN A 42 4.52 5.25 -17.25
CA GLN A 42 5.73 5.88 -17.80
C GLN A 42 6.74 4.87 -18.35
N GLY A 43 6.43 3.57 -18.30
CA GLY A 43 7.29 2.52 -18.84
C GLY A 43 8.57 2.27 -18.04
N PHE A 44 8.66 2.73 -16.76
CA PHE A 44 9.86 2.55 -15.94
C PHE A 44 10.14 1.08 -15.59
N PHE A 45 9.10 0.27 -15.47
CA PHE A 45 9.24 -1.18 -15.38
C PHE A 45 9.75 -1.78 -16.70
N ALA A 46 9.12 -1.43 -17.83
CA ALA A 46 9.46 -1.99 -19.12
C ALA A 46 10.91 -1.68 -19.54
N LYS A 47 11.41 -0.46 -19.27
CA LYS A 47 12.81 -0.07 -19.50
C LYS A 47 13.82 -0.98 -18.79
N ARG A 48 13.40 -1.64 -17.71
CA ARG A 48 14.22 -2.56 -16.89
C ARG A 48 13.95 -4.03 -17.18
N GLY A 49 13.21 -4.32 -18.26
CA GLY A 49 12.87 -5.69 -18.64
C GLY A 49 11.85 -6.35 -17.71
N LEU A 50 11.01 -5.56 -17.02
CA LEU A 50 9.93 -6.04 -16.19
C LEU A 50 8.58 -5.84 -16.88
N ASP A 51 7.80 -6.92 -17.02
CA ASP A 51 6.41 -6.87 -17.45
C ASP A 51 5.51 -6.98 -16.22
N VAL A 52 5.13 -5.83 -15.66
CA VAL A 52 4.33 -5.75 -14.44
C VAL A 52 2.85 -5.53 -14.77
N THR A 53 2.00 -6.45 -14.37
CA THR A 53 0.55 -6.30 -14.39
C THR A 53 0.07 -5.84 -13.01
N LEU A 54 -0.76 -4.80 -12.96
CA LEU A 54 -1.33 -4.26 -11.72
C LEU A 54 -2.71 -4.86 -11.49
N GLN A 55 -2.90 -5.52 -10.35
CA GLN A 55 -4.15 -6.19 -9.97
C GLN A 55 -4.71 -5.60 -8.68
N THR A 56 -5.92 -5.07 -8.72
CA THR A 56 -6.62 -4.60 -7.51
C THR A 56 -7.04 -5.78 -6.64
N VAL A 57 -6.72 -5.70 -5.35
CA VAL A 57 -7.13 -6.64 -4.30
C VAL A 57 -7.97 -5.85 -3.29
N PRO A 58 -9.27 -6.11 -3.16
CA PRO A 58 -10.15 -5.31 -2.30
C PRO A 58 -9.78 -5.31 -0.82
N GLN A 59 -9.24 -6.42 -0.32
CA GLN A 59 -8.86 -6.61 1.10
C GLN A 59 -7.37 -6.95 1.21
N GLY A 60 -6.62 -6.12 1.90
CA GLY A 60 -5.18 -6.28 2.08
C GLY A 60 -4.78 -7.57 2.80
N SER A 61 -5.64 -8.08 3.69
CA SER A 61 -5.43 -9.34 4.43
C SER A 61 -5.26 -10.57 3.52
N THR A 62 -5.81 -10.52 2.29
CA THR A 62 -5.72 -11.66 1.35
C THR A 62 -4.46 -11.67 0.49
N ILE A 63 -3.70 -10.57 0.46
CA ILE A 63 -2.53 -10.42 -0.43
C ILE A 63 -1.44 -11.45 -0.11
N ALA A 64 -1.09 -11.62 1.19
CA ALA A 64 -0.04 -12.55 1.60
C ALA A 64 -0.37 -14.00 1.20
N GLY A 65 -1.63 -14.42 1.37
CA GLY A 65 -2.11 -15.72 0.92
C GLY A 65 -2.05 -15.91 -0.59
N ALA A 66 -2.43 -14.88 -1.37
CA ALA A 66 -2.35 -14.90 -2.82
C ALA A 66 -0.90 -14.99 -3.34
N MET A 67 0.05 -14.38 -2.62
CA MET A 67 1.49 -14.51 -2.91
C MET A 67 1.99 -15.93 -2.62
N ALA A 68 1.64 -16.48 -1.47
CA ALA A 68 2.00 -17.87 -1.11
C ALA A 68 1.41 -18.89 -2.09
N GLY A 69 0.23 -18.62 -2.65
CA GLY A 69 -0.41 -19.40 -3.72
C GLY A 69 0.15 -19.15 -5.12
N GLY A 70 1.15 -18.26 -5.28
CA GLY A 70 1.81 -17.98 -6.57
C GLY A 70 1.00 -17.08 -7.53
N THR A 71 -0.19 -16.60 -7.13
CA THR A 71 -1.02 -15.73 -7.96
C THR A 71 -0.43 -14.33 -8.11
N LEU A 72 0.26 -13.84 -7.08
CA LEU A 72 0.94 -12.54 -7.06
C LEU A 72 2.44 -12.75 -6.86
N GLN A 73 3.27 -12.09 -7.66
CA GLN A 73 4.73 -12.06 -7.49
C GLN A 73 5.16 -10.90 -6.61
N VAL A 74 4.39 -9.81 -6.64
CA VAL A 74 4.60 -8.63 -5.79
C VAL A 74 3.31 -8.36 -5.04
N GLY A 75 3.40 -8.13 -3.74
CA GLY A 75 2.29 -7.73 -2.90
C GLY A 75 2.53 -6.35 -2.28
N THR A 76 1.45 -5.71 -1.89
CA THR A 76 1.52 -4.48 -1.08
C THR A 76 0.88 -4.77 0.28
N LEU A 77 1.64 -4.59 1.36
CA LEU A 77 1.12 -4.77 2.71
C LEU A 77 1.46 -3.55 3.58
N THR A 78 0.58 -3.27 4.53
CA THR A 78 0.94 -2.39 5.65
C THR A 78 1.97 -3.07 6.54
N ALA A 79 2.80 -2.29 7.21
CA ALA A 79 3.88 -2.83 8.04
C ALA A 79 3.38 -3.84 9.11
N PRO A 80 2.29 -3.58 9.85
CA PRO A 80 1.75 -4.58 10.78
C PRO A 80 1.29 -5.86 10.09
N ALA A 81 0.54 -5.75 8.98
CA ALA A 81 0.04 -6.92 8.26
C ALA A 81 1.18 -7.76 7.68
N TYR A 82 2.25 -7.11 7.22
CA TYR A 82 3.46 -7.77 6.74
C TYR A 82 4.13 -8.58 7.87
N LEU A 83 4.44 -7.95 9.00
CA LEU A 83 5.10 -8.62 10.13
C LEU A 83 4.27 -9.79 10.67
N LEU A 84 2.95 -9.63 10.70
CA LEU A 84 2.04 -10.71 11.09
C LEU A 84 2.09 -11.88 10.10
N SER A 85 2.18 -11.60 8.79
CA SER A 85 2.28 -12.64 7.75
C SER A 85 3.59 -13.41 7.85
N VAL A 86 4.71 -12.72 8.15
CA VAL A 86 6.03 -13.35 8.37
C VAL A 86 5.99 -14.27 9.60
N GLU A 87 5.40 -13.83 10.72
CA GLU A 87 5.22 -14.70 11.89
C GLU A 87 4.26 -15.87 11.62
N GLY A 88 3.32 -15.70 10.71
CA GLY A 88 2.46 -16.76 10.19
C GLY A 88 3.16 -17.75 9.25
N GLY A 89 4.46 -17.57 8.99
CA GLY A 89 5.28 -18.47 8.17
C GLY A 89 5.30 -18.16 6.69
N ILE A 90 4.79 -17.02 6.24
CA ILE A 90 4.88 -16.60 4.84
C ILE A 90 6.25 -15.95 4.61
N ASP A 91 7.10 -16.65 3.86
CA ASP A 91 8.51 -16.29 3.66
C ASP A 91 8.66 -15.23 2.56
N THR A 92 8.49 -13.98 2.94
CA THR A 92 8.59 -12.80 2.06
C THR A 92 9.71 -11.86 2.50
N GLN A 93 10.14 -10.99 1.56
CA GLN A 93 11.05 -9.87 1.83
C GLN A 93 10.45 -8.56 1.38
N ILE A 94 10.73 -7.49 2.12
CA ILE A 94 10.42 -6.13 1.75
C ILE A 94 11.42 -5.71 0.67
N VAL A 95 10.92 -5.40 -0.53
CA VAL A 95 11.77 -4.96 -1.64
C VAL A 95 11.80 -3.44 -1.79
N ALA A 96 10.74 -2.75 -1.35
CA ALA A 96 10.69 -1.29 -1.30
C ALA A 96 9.68 -0.81 -0.25
N ALA A 97 9.89 0.39 0.29
CA ALA A 97 8.88 1.16 0.98
C ALA A 97 7.82 1.67 -0.01
N SER A 98 6.67 2.08 0.49
CA SER A 98 5.63 2.74 -0.30
C SER A 98 5.35 4.15 0.23
N THR A 99 4.90 4.27 1.48
CA THR A 99 4.51 5.56 2.06
C THR A 99 4.91 5.68 3.51
N TYR A 100 5.22 6.93 3.91
CA TYR A 100 5.22 7.33 5.31
C TYR A 100 3.91 7.99 5.67
N GLN A 101 3.36 7.60 6.80
CA GLN A 101 2.34 8.37 7.49
C GLN A 101 3.03 9.38 8.41
N ALA A 102 2.63 10.64 8.32
CA ALA A 102 3.20 11.70 9.13
C ALA A 102 2.11 12.59 9.71
N LYS A 103 2.30 13.04 10.96
CA LYS A 103 1.40 13.99 11.62
C LYS A 103 1.23 15.29 10.84
N ALA A 104 2.28 15.75 10.17
CA ALA A 104 2.25 16.93 9.32
C ALA A 104 1.53 16.71 7.99
N ASN A 105 1.43 15.45 7.51
CA ASN A 105 0.76 15.07 6.28
C ASN A 105 -0.10 13.81 6.48
N PRO A 106 -1.18 13.86 7.30
CA PRO A 106 -1.99 12.70 7.60
C PRO A 106 -2.83 12.28 6.38
N THR A 107 -2.90 10.98 6.13
CA THR A 107 -3.71 10.37 5.06
C THR A 107 -4.68 9.32 5.59
N ILE A 108 -4.72 9.10 6.90
CA ILE A 108 -5.71 8.27 7.61
C ILE A 108 -6.62 9.18 8.41
N ALA A 109 -7.91 8.92 8.40
CA ALA A 109 -8.88 9.62 9.24
C ALA A 109 -9.74 8.63 10.02
N LEU A 110 -10.21 9.03 11.19
CA LEU A 110 -11.24 8.36 11.95
C LEU A 110 -12.55 9.13 11.69
N MET A 111 -13.49 8.48 11.02
CA MET A 111 -14.72 9.11 10.58
C MET A 111 -15.93 8.45 11.21
N ALA A 112 -16.90 9.26 11.64
CA ALA A 112 -18.16 8.79 12.20
C ALA A 112 -19.29 8.92 11.17
N ARG A 113 -20.31 8.06 11.31
CA ARG A 113 -21.54 8.10 10.55
C ARG A 113 -22.28 9.42 10.84
N GLU A 114 -22.85 10.01 9.77
CA GLU A 114 -23.68 11.20 9.90
C GLU A 114 -24.84 10.96 10.89
N GLY A 115 -25.06 11.90 11.80
CA GLY A 115 -26.08 11.79 12.83
C GLY A 115 -25.76 10.85 14.00
N ALA A 116 -24.57 10.21 14.06
CA ALA A 116 -24.21 9.30 15.15
C ALA A 116 -23.87 10.02 16.48
N GLY A 117 -23.66 11.33 16.45
CA GLY A 117 -23.37 12.14 17.64
C GLY A 117 -21.98 11.89 18.25
N ILE A 118 -21.06 11.23 17.51
CA ILE A 118 -19.72 10.88 17.98
C ILE A 118 -18.79 12.08 17.79
N LYS A 119 -18.27 12.64 18.87
CA LYS A 119 -17.38 13.81 18.86
C LYS A 119 -16.03 13.55 19.51
N ALA A 120 -15.95 12.57 20.39
CA ALA A 120 -14.77 12.24 21.17
C ALA A 120 -14.60 10.73 21.32
N ALA A 121 -13.43 10.28 21.78
CA ALA A 121 -13.12 8.87 21.98
C ALA A 121 -14.13 8.17 22.91
N GLY A 122 -14.60 8.87 23.96
CA GLY A 122 -15.58 8.33 24.91
C GLY A 122 -16.90 7.89 24.25
N ASP A 123 -17.33 8.59 23.19
CA ASP A 123 -18.59 8.31 22.47
C ASP A 123 -18.49 7.03 21.62
N MET A 124 -17.29 6.51 21.43
CA MET A 124 -17.03 5.31 20.60
C MET A 124 -17.22 4.00 21.36
N LYS A 125 -17.37 4.04 22.69
CA LYS A 125 -17.59 2.83 23.52
C LYS A 125 -18.84 2.09 23.05
N GLY A 126 -18.71 0.77 22.84
CA GLY A 126 -19.79 -0.08 22.35
C GLY A 126 -20.14 0.09 20.88
N LYS A 127 -19.43 0.94 20.13
CA LYS A 127 -19.67 1.20 18.72
C LYS A 127 -18.98 0.18 17.82
N ARG A 128 -19.45 0.09 16.57
CA ARG A 128 -18.84 -0.74 15.51
C ARG A 128 -17.98 0.13 14.62
N MET A 129 -16.72 -0.28 14.43
CA MET A 129 -15.72 0.46 13.63
C MET A 129 -15.22 -0.40 12.48
N GLY A 130 -15.46 0.03 11.25
CA GLY A 130 -14.96 -0.59 10.04
C GLY A 130 -13.48 -0.27 9.81
N VAL A 131 -12.67 -1.30 9.57
CA VAL A 131 -11.23 -1.20 9.25
C VAL A 131 -10.91 -2.03 8.01
N PRO A 132 -9.93 -1.64 7.17
CA PRO A 132 -9.65 -2.33 5.90
C PRO A 132 -8.94 -3.68 6.07
N GLY A 133 -8.50 -3.99 7.26
CA GLY A 133 -7.85 -5.25 7.65
C GLY A 133 -7.63 -5.27 9.14
N LEU A 134 -8.07 -6.36 9.79
CA LEU A 134 -7.77 -6.59 11.20
C LEU A 134 -6.24 -6.72 11.39
N ASN A 135 -5.72 -6.06 12.42
CA ASN A 135 -4.29 -5.91 12.70
C ASN A 135 -3.47 -5.19 11.60
N GLY A 136 -4.12 -4.57 10.61
CA GLY A 136 -3.49 -3.64 9.69
C GLY A 136 -3.26 -2.26 10.33
N VAL A 137 -2.55 -1.37 9.63
CA VAL A 137 -2.16 -0.06 10.16
C VAL A 137 -3.36 0.76 10.64
N ASN A 138 -4.44 0.84 9.87
CA ASN A 138 -5.64 1.61 10.24
C ASN A 138 -6.26 1.11 11.55
N HIS A 139 -6.27 -0.22 11.76
CA HIS A 139 -6.75 -0.82 13.00
C HIS A 139 -5.83 -0.49 14.17
N ILE A 140 -4.51 -0.69 14.02
CA ILE A 140 -3.51 -0.41 15.08
C ILE A 140 -3.53 1.06 15.48
N VAL A 141 -3.59 1.97 14.48
CA VAL A 141 -3.63 3.42 14.73
C VAL A 141 -4.90 3.83 15.47
N ALA A 142 -6.05 3.27 15.10
CA ALA A 142 -7.31 3.52 15.80
C ALA A 142 -7.27 3.01 17.25
N MET A 143 -6.79 1.79 17.47
CA MET A 143 -6.62 1.23 18.82
C MET A 143 -5.71 2.09 19.69
N LYS A 144 -4.56 2.51 19.14
CA LYS A 144 -3.60 3.34 19.87
C LYS A 144 -4.15 4.73 20.17
N TRP A 145 -4.88 5.30 19.22
CA TRP A 145 -5.54 6.58 19.43
C TRP A 145 -6.60 6.50 20.54
N LEU A 146 -7.41 5.44 20.58
CA LEU A 146 -8.38 5.21 21.65
C LEU A 146 -7.69 5.14 23.02
N GLU A 147 -6.63 4.34 23.15
CA GLU A 147 -5.86 4.21 24.39
C GLU A 147 -5.28 5.56 24.85
N ASN A 148 -4.69 6.33 23.92
CA ASN A 148 -4.13 7.65 24.20
C ASN A 148 -5.20 8.67 24.65
N ASN A 149 -6.48 8.39 24.35
CA ASN A 149 -7.65 9.20 24.77
C ASN A 149 -8.46 8.54 25.90
N GLY A 150 -7.86 7.61 26.66
CA GLY A 150 -8.47 7.01 27.85
C GLY A 150 -9.59 6.00 27.57
N VAL A 151 -9.67 5.47 26.36
CA VAL A 151 -10.65 4.43 25.98
C VAL A 151 -9.91 3.13 25.68
N GLN A 152 -10.30 2.06 26.36
CA GLN A 152 -9.72 0.75 26.10
C GLN A 152 -10.00 0.31 24.66
N ARG A 153 -8.98 -0.25 23.98
CA ARG A 153 -9.08 -0.68 22.57
C ARG A 153 -10.18 -1.72 22.31
N ASN A 154 -10.50 -2.55 23.29
CA ASN A 154 -11.57 -3.55 23.23
C ASN A 154 -12.96 -2.98 23.56
N ALA A 155 -13.09 -1.70 23.88
CA ALA A 155 -14.38 -1.04 24.07
C ALA A 155 -15.13 -0.76 22.76
N VAL A 156 -14.49 -1.04 21.61
CA VAL A 156 -15.04 -0.89 20.26
C VAL A 156 -15.03 -2.25 19.56
N THR A 157 -16.10 -2.56 18.81
CA THR A 157 -16.14 -3.76 17.98
C THR A 157 -15.59 -3.46 16.60
N TYR A 158 -14.48 -4.09 16.21
CA TYR A 158 -13.89 -3.90 14.88
C TYR A 158 -14.49 -4.86 13.86
N VAL A 159 -14.76 -4.35 12.65
CA VAL A 159 -15.33 -5.09 11.53
C VAL A 159 -14.40 -4.91 10.33
N GLU A 160 -13.91 -6.00 9.76
CA GLU A 160 -13.12 -5.92 8.53
C GLU A 160 -14.02 -5.56 7.36
N THR A 161 -13.65 -4.53 6.59
CA THR A 161 -14.40 -4.04 5.44
C THR A 161 -13.47 -3.38 4.42
N GLY A 162 -13.65 -3.64 3.15
CA GLY A 162 -12.91 -2.95 2.09
C GLY A 162 -13.18 -1.44 2.09
N PHE A 163 -12.18 -0.65 1.74
CA PHE A 163 -12.30 0.82 1.68
C PHE A 163 -13.51 1.30 0.87
N ALA A 164 -13.77 0.68 -0.29
CA ALA A 164 -14.86 1.07 -1.18
C ALA A 164 -16.26 0.91 -0.54
N GLN A 165 -16.41 -0.01 0.41
CA GLN A 165 -17.67 -0.32 1.09
C GLN A 165 -17.94 0.57 2.30
N MET A 166 -16.93 1.26 2.84
CA MET A 166 -17.03 2.01 4.10
C MET A 166 -18.14 3.06 4.08
N GLY A 167 -18.29 3.80 2.96
CA GLY A 167 -19.34 4.80 2.82
C GLY A 167 -20.76 4.21 2.88
N ASP A 168 -20.97 3.08 2.21
CA ASP A 168 -22.26 2.40 2.20
C ASP A 168 -22.59 1.77 3.55
N LEU A 169 -21.61 1.21 4.24
CA LEU A 169 -21.76 0.65 5.59
C LEU A 169 -22.11 1.74 6.63
N LEU A 170 -21.49 2.93 6.52
CA LEU A 170 -21.86 4.09 7.32
C LEU A 170 -23.31 4.51 7.02
N LYS A 171 -23.65 4.70 5.75
CA LYS A 171 -25.00 5.10 5.31
C LYS A 171 -26.07 4.13 5.79
N GLY A 172 -25.79 2.82 5.72
CA GLY A 172 -26.69 1.77 6.17
C GLY A 172 -26.73 1.55 7.69
N GLY A 173 -25.90 2.24 8.48
CA GLY A 173 -25.81 2.07 9.92
C GLY A 173 -25.25 0.72 10.37
N GLN A 174 -24.60 -0.01 9.46
CA GLN A 174 -23.97 -1.29 9.76
C GLN A 174 -22.68 -1.12 10.56
N VAL A 175 -22.03 0.04 10.43
CA VAL A 175 -20.95 0.50 11.30
C VAL A 175 -21.22 1.96 11.71
N ASP A 176 -20.71 2.35 12.87
CA ASP A 176 -20.84 3.72 13.42
C ASP A 176 -19.64 4.58 13.04
N LEU A 177 -18.50 3.93 12.83
CA LEU A 177 -17.21 4.55 12.51
C LEU A 177 -16.49 3.75 11.42
N VAL A 178 -15.59 4.42 10.71
CA VAL A 178 -14.65 3.80 9.77
C VAL A 178 -13.28 4.48 9.87
N VAL A 179 -12.23 3.77 9.44
CA VAL A 179 -10.86 4.28 9.40
C VAL A 179 -10.34 4.24 7.96
N PRO A 180 -10.85 5.12 7.09
CA PRO A 180 -10.47 5.18 5.69
C PRO A 180 -9.12 5.88 5.47
N VAL A 181 -8.63 5.73 4.23
CA VAL A 181 -7.57 6.54 3.63
C VAL A 181 -8.11 7.29 2.42
N GLU A 182 -7.32 8.19 1.81
CA GLU A 182 -7.69 8.77 0.52
C GLU A 182 -7.66 7.71 -0.60
N PRO A 183 -8.63 7.71 -1.51
CA PRO A 183 -9.64 8.76 -1.79
C PRO A 183 -10.95 8.64 -1.01
N PHE A 184 -11.08 7.67 -0.12
CA PHE A 184 -12.35 7.32 0.54
C PHE A 184 -12.76 8.34 1.61
N ILE A 185 -11.81 9.02 2.25
CA ILE A 185 -12.07 10.15 3.17
C ILE A 185 -12.86 11.23 2.43
N THR A 186 -12.30 11.71 1.33
CA THR A 186 -12.94 12.74 0.48
C THR A 186 -14.32 12.28 0.00
N ARG A 187 -14.45 11.03 -0.47
CA ARG A 187 -15.73 10.49 -0.95
C ARG A 187 -16.81 10.46 0.13
N ILE A 188 -16.47 9.99 1.35
CA ILE A 188 -17.40 9.94 2.49
C ILE A 188 -17.90 11.35 2.85
N GLN A 189 -17.01 12.35 2.84
CA GLN A 189 -17.36 13.75 3.11
C GLN A 189 -18.25 14.34 2.00
N GLN A 190 -17.90 14.14 0.73
CA GLN A 190 -18.68 14.65 -0.41
C GLN A 190 -20.09 14.06 -0.48
N THR A 191 -20.23 12.78 -0.14
CA THR A 191 -21.53 12.10 -0.10
C THR A 191 -22.33 12.38 1.18
N LYS A 192 -21.74 13.12 2.15
CA LYS A 192 -22.34 13.48 3.44
C LYS A 192 -22.87 12.28 4.23
N VAL A 193 -22.21 11.13 4.13
CA VAL A 193 -22.58 9.92 4.88
C VAL A 193 -21.78 9.77 6.18
N GLY A 194 -20.76 10.60 6.36
CA GLY A 194 -19.95 10.66 7.57
C GLY A 194 -19.07 11.92 7.64
N TYR A 195 -18.54 12.17 8.81
CA TYR A 195 -17.71 13.33 9.12
C TYR A 195 -16.42 12.90 9.86
N PRO A 196 -15.32 13.66 9.75
CA PRO A 196 -14.08 13.36 10.47
C PRO A 196 -14.23 13.67 11.95
N VAL A 197 -13.82 12.73 12.81
CA VAL A 197 -13.76 12.89 14.27
C VAL A 197 -12.34 13.17 14.70
N ALA A 198 -11.36 12.46 14.13
CA ALA A 198 -9.96 12.60 14.46
C ALA A 198 -9.04 12.22 13.30
N VAL A 199 -7.82 12.70 13.41
CA VAL A 199 -6.66 12.20 12.64
C VAL A 199 -5.85 11.33 13.61
N PRO A 200 -6.01 10.01 13.57
CA PRO A 200 -5.30 9.15 14.50
C PRO A 200 -3.83 9.07 14.10
N THR A 201 -2.91 9.32 15.05
CA THR A 201 -1.46 9.20 14.85
C THR A 201 -0.86 8.39 15.98
N ILE A 202 0.19 7.61 15.69
CA ILE A 202 0.92 6.82 16.70
C ILE A 202 2.15 7.60 17.17
N THR A 203 2.82 8.26 16.26
CA THR A 203 4.02 9.07 16.44
C THR A 203 4.08 10.14 15.35
N ASP A 204 5.11 11.00 15.35
CA ASP A 204 5.23 12.09 14.37
C ASP A 204 5.37 11.59 12.94
N SER A 205 6.03 10.44 12.73
CA SER A 205 6.14 9.78 11.43
C SER A 205 6.49 8.31 11.58
N TYR A 206 5.95 7.45 10.71
CA TYR A 206 6.27 6.02 10.62
C TYR A 206 6.07 5.51 9.20
N LEU A 207 6.84 4.51 8.81
CA LEU A 207 6.66 3.83 7.52
C LEU A 207 5.38 2.99 7.57
N GLU A 208 4.46 3.25 6.64
CA GLU A 208 3.10 2.71 6.67
C GLU A 208 2.99 1.38 5.94
N SER A 209 3.58 1.31 4.74
CA SER A 209 3.37 0.19 3.83
C SER A 209 4.59 -0.12 2.97
N PHE A 210 4.62 -1.36 2.47
CA PHE A 210 5.72 -1.95 1.72
C PHE A 210 5.25 -2.56 0.41
N TYR A 211 6.19 -2.66 -0.55
CA TYR A 211 6.17 -3.65 -1.64
C TYR A 211 7.00 -4.85 -1.20
N ILE A 212 6.42 -6.03 -1.30
CA ILE A 212 7.04 -7.28 -0.86
C ILE A 212 7.06 -8.31 -1.99
N MET A 213 8.01 -9.21 -1.94
CA MET A 213 8.12 -10.38 -2.84
C MET A 213 8.39 -11.63 -2.02
N MET A 214 8.02 -12.81 -2.55
CA MET A 214 8.41 -14.09 -1.95
C MET A 214 9.94 -14.20 -1.95
N ARG A 215 10.55 -14.71 -0.88
CA ARG A 215 12.01 -14.81 -0.76
C ARG A 215 12.60 -15.68 -1.86
N ASP A 216 11.96 -16.80 -2.19
CA ASP A 216 12.43 -17.70 -3.25
C ASP A 216 12.40 -17.02 -4.63
N PHE A 217 11.40 -16.16 -4.90
CA PHE A 217 11.35 -15.36 -6.12
C PHE A 217 12.53 -14.37 -6.17
N VAL A 218 12.80 -13.67 -5.07
CA VAL A 218 13.92 -12.73 -4.97
C VAL A 218 15.28 -13.44 -5.16
N GLN A 219 15.47 -14.61 -4.54
CA GLN A 219 16.69 -15.40 -4.69
C GLN A 219 16.92 -15.87 -6.12
N LYS A 220 15.87 -16.27 -6.83
CA LYS A 220 15.94 -16.68 -8.24
C LYS A 220 16.08 -15.50 -9.20
N ASN A 221 15.58 -14.32 -8.82
CA ASN A 221 15.51 -13.13 -9.66
C ASN A 221 15.99 -11.85 -8.94
N PRO A 222 17.21 -11.84 -8.36
CA PRO A 222 17.67 -10.71 -7.53
C PRO A 222 17.79 -9.40 -8.34
N LYS A 223 18.13 -9.51 -9.63
CA LYS A 223 18.14 -8.35 -10.54
C LYS A 223 16.74 -7.76 -10.71
N ALA A 224 15.73 -8.60 -10.88
CA ALA A 224 14.36 -8.13 -11.07
C ALA A 224 13.82 -7.42 -9.81
N ALA A 225 14.17 -7.87 -8.61
CA ALA A 225 13.82 -7.18 -7.37
C ALA A 225 14.49 -5.80 -7.25
N ARG A 226 15.79 -5.68 -7.60
CA ARG A 226 16.49 -4.38 -7.67
C ARG A 226 15.90 -3.46 -8.72
N ASP A 227 15.66 -3.96 -9.93
CA ASP A 227 15.08 -3.20 -11.03
C ASP A 227 13.67 -2.70 -10.71
N PHE A 228 12.88 -3.49 -9.99
CA PHE A 228 11.57 -3.09 -9.48
C PHE A 228 11.70 -1.91 -8.51
N ARG A 229 12.61 -1.99 -7.54
CA ARG A 229 12.91 -0.90 -6.59
C ARG A 229 13.33 0.37 -7.31
N GLU A 230 14.23 0.27 -8.29
CA GLU A 230 14.72 1.41 -9.06
C GLU A 230 13.62 2.02 -9.97
N ALA A 231 12.71 1.22 -10.51
CA ALA A 231 11.55 1.73 -11.25
C ALA A 231 10.62 2.55 -10.34
N LEU A 232 10.40 2.11 -9.10
CA LEU A 232 9.65 2.89 -8.11
C LEU A 232 10.37 4.18 -7.71
N ARG A 233 11.71 4.16 -7.61
CA ARG A 233 12.51 5.36 -7.31
C ARG A 233 12.38 6.41 -8.41
N GLU A 234 12.46 5.99 -9.67
CA GLU A 234 12.24 6.85 -10.83
C GLU A 234 10.79 7.41 -10.82
N ALA A 235 9.80 6.58 -10.48
CA ALA A 235 8.41 6.99 -10.38
C ALA A 235 8.18 8.03 -9.26
N VAL A 236 8.79 7.86 -8.09
CA VAL A 236 8.69 8.85 -7.00
C VAL A 236 9.33 10.19 -7.41
N ALA A 237 10.47 10.16 -8.11
CA ALA A 237 11.08 11.36 -8.65
C ALA A 237 10.19 12.02 -9.71
N TYR A 238 9.59 11.23 -10.59
CA TYR A 238 8.65 11.71 -11.61
C TYR A 238 7.42 12.38 -10.99
N ILE A 239 6.81 11.78 -9.95
CA ILE A 239 5.66 12.33 -9.23
C ILE A 239 5.99 13.72 -8.67
N LYS A 240 7.18 13.89 -8.09
CA LYS A 240 7.61 15.18 -7.54
C LYS A 240 7.78 16.26 -8.61
N ALA A 241 8.26 15.89 -9.79
CA ALA A 241 8.52 16.82 -10.88
C ALA A 241 7.28 17.09 -11.74
N ASN A 242 6.32 16.14 -11.82
CA ASN A 242 5.20 16.15 -12.75
C ASN A 242 3.90 15.74 -12.04
N GLU A 243 3.61 16.35 -10.87
CA GLU A 243 2.51 15.92 -10.00
C GLU A 243 1.16 15.88 -10.71
N ALA A 244 0.82 16.92 -11.48
CA ALA A 244 -0.45 16.99 -12.20
C ALA A 244 -0.65 15.83 -13.19
N GLU A 245 0.40 15.45 -13.92
CA GLU A 245 0.38 14.31 -14.85
C GLU A 245 0.32 12.98 -14.10
N ALA A 246 1.13 12.84 -13.06
CA ALA A 246 1.16 11.64 -12.22
C ALA A 246 -0.20 11.35 -11.56
N ARG A 247 -0.94 12.39 -11.16
CA ARG A 247 -2.29 12.28 -10.58
C ARG A 247 -3.30 11.64 -11.51
N LYS A 248 -3.14 11.72 -12.84
CA LYS A 248 -4.03 11.08 -13.83
C LYS A 248 -4.04 9.55 -13.70
N THR A 249 -2.96 8.94 -13.20
CA THR A 249 -2.92 7.49 -12.94
C THR A 249 -4.00 7.05 -11.95
N GLN A 250 -4.43 7.92 -11.04
CA GLN A 250 -5.50 7.62 -10.08
C GLN A 250 -6.87 7.47 -10.76
N VAL A 251 -7.10 8.15 -11.88
CA VAL A 251 -8.31 7.96 -12.69
C VAL A 251 -8.36 6.54 -13.24
N THR A 252 -7.24 6.07 -13.77
CA THR A 252 -7.12 4.73 -14.36
C THR A 252 -7.19 3.62 -13.30
N TYR A 253 -6.37 3.71 -12.25
CA TYR A 253 -6.16 2.59 -11.32
C TYR A 253 -7.06 2.62 -10.07
N LEU A 254 -7.52 3.81 -9.66
CA LEU A 254 -8.42 3.96 -8.52
C LEU A 254 -9.87 4.30 -8.94
N LYS A 255 -10.12 4.44 -10.25
CA LYS A 255 -11.43 4.77 -10.81
C LYS A 255 -12.00 6.08 -10.26
N LEU A 256 -11.12 7.05 -10.04
CA LEU A 256 -11.51 8.37 -9.55
C LEU A 256 -11.99 9.27 -10.69
N PRO A 257 -12.98 10.16 -10.43
CA PRO A 257 -13.22 11.29 -11.30
C PRO A 257 -11.97 12.18 -11.40
N GLU A 258 -11.71 12.79 -12.56
CA GLU A 258 -10.52 13.64 -12.79
C GLU A 258 -10.39 14.76 -11.74
N ALA A 259 -11.49 15.44 -11.43
CA ALA A 259 -11.51 16.52 -10.43
C ALA A 259 -11.10 16.02 -9.03
N ALA A 260 -11.50 14.79 -8.65
CA ALA A 260 -11.09 14.18 -7.41
C ALA A 260 -9.61 13.80 -7.44
N ALA A 261 -9.15 13.16 -8.50
CA ALA A 261 -7.75 12.79 -8.67
C ALA A 261 -6.82 14.02 -8.61
N ALA A 262 -7.25 15.17 -9.16
CA ALA A 262 -6.50 16.41 -9.15
C ALA A 262 -6.36 17.03 -7.74
N SER A 263 -7.32 16.83 -6.85
CA SER A 263 -7.40 17.53 -5.55
C SER A 263 -7.08 16.68 -4.32
N ILE A 264 -7.17 15.35 -4.44
CA ILE A 264 -6.91 14.43 -3.32
C ILE A 264 -5.50 14.63 -2.76
N LYS A 265 -5.39 14.62 -1.43
CA LYS A 265 -4.12 14.71 -0.73
C LYS A 265 -3.23 13.52 -1.07
N LEU A 266 -2.00 13.78 -1.50
CA LEU A 266 -1.00 12.75 -1.75
C LEU A 266 -0.25 12.39 -0.46
N PRO A 267 0.05 11.10 -0.25
CA PRO A 267 0.89 10.67 0.85
C PRO A 267 2.37 11.04 0.61
N THR A 268 3.19 10.89 1.65
CA THR A 268 4.64 11.00 1.53
C THR A 268 5.18 9.67 1.01
N PHE A 269 5.56 9.63 -0.27
CA PHE A 269 6.11 8.44 -0.91
C PHE A 269 7.54 8.18 -0.47
N ALA A 270 7.89 6.90 -0.34
CA ALA A 270 9.22 6.41 -0.01
C ALA A 270 9.58 5.18 -0.84
N VAL A 271 10.86 4.87 -0.92
CA VAL A 271 11.37 3.66 -1.60
C VAL A 271 12.31 2.89 -0.68
N ASP A 272 13.15 3.61 0.05
CA ASP A 272 14.12 3.00 0.98
C ASP A 272 13.45 2.67 2.31
N VAL A 273 13.86 1.55 2.89
CA VAL A 273 13.43 1.07 4.20
C VAL A 273 14.61 1.16 5.15
N LYS A 274 14.44 1.85 6.27
CA LYS A 274 15.44 1.93 7.32
C LYS A 274 15.20 0.84 8.37
N THR A 275 16.25 0.45 9.06
CA THR A 275 16.14 -0.52 10.16
C THR A 275 15.13 -0.06 11.22
N GLU A 276 15.18 1.22 11.57
CA GLU A 276 14.32 1.84 12.57
C GLU A 276 12.83 1.78 12.20
N ASP A 277 12.52 1.79 10.90
CA ASP A 277 11.14 1.67 10.41
C ASP A 277 10.54 0.29 10.72
N VAL A 278 11.34 -0.76 10.60
CA VAL A 278 10.93 -2.13 10.93
C VAL A 278 10.86 -2.32 12.44
N ASP A 279 11.92 -1.91 13.15
CA ASP A 279 12.05 -2.09 14.60
C ASP A 279 10.92 -1.36 15.36
N PHE A 280 10.50 -0.20 14.88
CA PHE A 280 9.34 0.52 15.43
C PHE A 280 8.09 -0.37 15.45
N TRP A 281 7.76 -1.00 14.31
CA TRP A 281 6.58 -1.84 14.20
C TRP A 281 6.72 -3.16 14.96
N VAL A 282 7.89 -3.79 14.93
CA VAL A 282 8.17 -5.01 15.70
C VAL A 282 7.92 -4.77 17.19
N LYS A 283 8.45 -3.66 17.72
CA LYS A 283 8.25 -3.28 19.12
C LYS A 283 6.77 -3.00 19.41
N LEU A 284 6.11 -2.17 18.62
CA LEU A 284 4.73 -1.76 18.85
C LEU A 284 3.77 -2.96 18.83
N LEU A 285 3.92 -3.86 17.87
CA LEU A 285 3.06 -5.03 17.75
C LEU A 285 3.30 -6.04 18.88
N LYS A 286 4.54 -6.17 19.34
CA LYS A 286 4.86 -6.96 20.54
C LYS A 286 4.22 -6.37 21.79
N ASP A 287 4.33 -5.05 21.99
CA ASP A 287 3.72 -4.35 23.12
C ASP A 287 2.17 -4.49 23.11
N PHE A 288 1.59 -4.62 21.91
CA PHE A 288 0.14 -4.88 21.75
C PHE A 288 -0.23 -6.36 21.93
N GLY A 289 0.74 -7.27 22.04
CA GLY A 289 0.51 -8.72 22.09
C GLY A 289 -0.03 -9.30 20.79
N ILE A 290 0.21 -8.64 19.64
CA ILE A 290 -0.25 -9.05 18.32
C ILE A 290 0.78 -9.99 17.68
N THR A 291 2.06 -9.73 17.88
CA THR A 291 3.18 -10.55 17.40
C THR A 291 4.13 -10.89 18.53
N LYS A 292 4.97 -11.92 18.32
CA LYS A 292 6.05 -12.31 19.25
C LYS A 292 7.24 -11.34 19.16
N GLY A 293 7.32 -10.55 18.08
CA GLY A 293 8.42 -9.62 17.83
C GLY A 293 9.74 -10.31 17.47
N SER A 294 9.67 -11.42 16.73
CA SER A 294 10.86 -12.21 16.36
C SER A 294 11.54 -11.74 15.06
N ALA A 295 10.84 -10.95 14.23
CA ALA A 295 11.39 -10.45 12.98
C ALA A 295 12.44 -9.36 13.21
N THR A 296 13.53 -9.36 12.43
CA THR A 296 14.54 -8.30 12.41
C THR A 296 14.63 -7.67 11.02
N ALA A 297 15.04 -6.41 10.93
CA ALA A 297 15.19 -5.74 9.65
C ALA A 297 16.14 -6.49 8.70
N GLN A 298 17.26 -7.06 9.21
CA GLN A 298 18.20 -7.83 8.41
C GLN A 298 17.57 -9.08 7.78
N GLN A 299 16.62 -9.70 8.46
CA GLN A 299 15.94 -10.89 7.96
C GLN A 299 14.88 -10.56 6.92
N VAL A 300 14.19 -9.43 7.07
CA VAL A 300 12.98 -9.14 6.30
C VAL A 300 13.17 -8.12 5.19
N VAL A 301 14.24 -7.33 5.19
CA VAL A 301 14.51 -6.33 4.14
C VAL A 301 15.49 -6.91 3.12
N PHE A 302 15.12 -6.83 1.84
CA PHE A 302 16.00 -7.16 0.72
C PHE A 302 17.12 -6.13 0.58
N GLN A 303 18.37 -6.56 0.55
CA GLN A 303 19.57 -5.73 0.43
C GLN A 303 19.90 -5.37 -1.01
#